data_3471b0e60002c7b25ef66144395dd6fb
#
_entry.id   3471b0e60002c7b25ef66144395dd6fb
#
_cell.length_a   1.000
_cell.length_b   1.000
_cell.length_c   1.000
_cell.angle_alpha   90.00
_cell.angle_beta   90.00
_cell.angle_gamma   90.00
#
_symmetry.space_group_name_H-M   'P 1'
#
loop_
_entity.id
_entity.type
_entity.pdbx_description
1 polymer ?
#
loop_
_entity_poly.entity_id
_entity_poly.type
_entity_poly.pdbx_seq_one_letter_code
_entity_poly.pdbx_strand_id
1 'polypeptide(L)'
;MMQVDPVLFAKALADETRQEIMKRLCCCWLNVNDLVAQMEGRVNQPTVSHHLKKLEEAGLVDVRQEGRYRFYTLNQARLTVCCGALVTTFAPEYEANSLISLSAQQPLTVQTESDARGCTLTP
;
A
#
# COMPACT_ATOMS: atom_id res chain seq x y z
N MET A 1 -13.21 5.57 15.98
CA MET A 1 -13.76 4.94 14.78
C MET A 1 -13.05 5.47 13.56
N MET A 2 -12.69 4.58 12.69
CA MET A 2 -11.94 4.93 11.50
C MET A 2 -12.87 5.52 10.45
N GLN A 3 -12.61 6.76 10.08
CA GLN A 3 -13.37 7.40 9.02
C GLN A 3 -12.69 7.12 7.69
N VAL A 4 -13.48 6.75 6.70
CA VAL A 4 -12.96 6.47 5.37
C VAL A 4 -13.44 7.56 4.43
N ASP A 5 -12.50 8.21 3.77
CA ASP A 5 -12.81 9.17 2.72
C ASP A 5 -12.55 8.46 1.39
N PRO A 6 -13.60 8.02 0.70
CA PRO A 6 -13.40 7.24 -0.52
C PRO A 6 -12.73 8.05 -1.63
N VAL A 7 -12.93 9.34 -1.67
CA VAL A 7 -12.30 10.18 -2.68
C VAL A 7 -10.80 10.28 -2.43
N LEU A 8 -10.42 10.52 -1.18
CA LEU A 8 -9.01 10.61 -0.82
C LEU A 8 -8.30 9.28 -1.07
N PHE A 9 -8.95 8.18 -0.71
CA PHE A 9 -8.43 6.84 -0.96
C PHE A 9 -8.23 6.61 -2.46
N ALA A 10 -9.26 6.92 -3.26
CA ALA A 10 -9.18 6.71 -4.71
C ALA A 10 -8.08 7.56 -5.34
N LYS A 11 -7.93 8.80 -4.88
CA LYS A 11 -6.88 9.67 -5.39
C LYS A 11 -5.50 9.14 -5.05
N ALA A 12 -5.34 8.58 -3.86
CA ALA A 12 -4.06 8.01 -3.47
C ALA A 12 -3.69 6.82 -4.35
N LEU A 13 -4.67 6.04 -4.78
CA LEU A 13 -4.43 4.89 -5.65
C LEU A 13 -4.27 5.26 -7.12
N ALA A 14 -4.66 6.45 -7.52
CA ALA A 14 -4.73 6.83 -8.92
C ALA A 14 -3.40 7.34 -9.46
N ASP A 15 -2.33 6.60 -9.18
CA ASP A 15 -1.00 6.97 -9.65
C ASP A 15 -0.15 5.71 -9.69
N GLU A 16 0.43 5.42 -10.84
CA GLU A 16 1.19 4.20 -11.04
C GLU A 16 2.40 4.12 -10.12
N THR A 17 3.09 5.24 -9.93
CA THR A 17 4.26 5.27 -9.06
C THR A 17 3.87 4.99 -7.61
N ARG A 18 2.75 5.56 -7.17
CA ARG A 18 2.28 5.30 -5.81
C ARG A 18 1.91 3.84 -5.62
N GLN A 19 1.29 3.22 -6.63
CA GLN A 19 0.97 1.81 -6.52
C GLN A 19 2.23 0.95 -6.47
N GLU A 20 3.24 1.32 -7.21
CA GLU A 20 4.52 0.61 -7.13
C GLU A 20 5.12 0.74 -5.74
N ILE A 21 5.09 1.94 -5.17
CA ILE A 21 5.57 2.17 -3.81
C ILE A 21 4.80 1.30 -2.82
N MET A 22 3.48 1.24 -2.96
CA MET A 22 2.66 0.44 -2.07
C MET A 22 3.03 -1.03 -2.14
N LYS A 23 3.29 -1.54 -3.33
CA LYS A 23 3.70 -2.93 -3.49
C LYS A 23 5.01 -3.21 -2.76
N ARG A 24 5.94 -2.28 -2.84
CA ARG A 24 7.24 -2.45 -2.20
C ARG A 24 7.16 -2.34 -0.68
N LEU A 25 6.18 -1.61 -0.20
CA LEU A 25 5.96 -1.43 1.24
C LEU A 25 5.09 -2.53 1.84
N CYS A 26 4.58 -3.43 1.01
CA CYS A 26 3.79 -4.53 1.52
C CYS A 26 4.67 -5.45 2.34
N CYS A 27 4.42 -5.51 3.65
CA CYS A 27 5.09 -6.41 4.59
C CYS A 27 6.53 -6.01 4.95
N CYS A 28 6.99 -4.85 4.53
CA CYS A 28 8.35 -4.40 4.85
C CYS A 28 8.34 -2.95 5.30
N TRP A 29 9.35 -2.61 6.10
CA TRP A 29 9.61 -1.23 6.47
C TRP A 29 10.76 -0.72 5.62
N LEU A 30 10.52 0.36 4.86
CA LEU A 30 11.53 0.95 3.99
C LEU A 30 11.54 2.45 4.18
N ASN A 31 12.72 3.04 4.07
CA ASN A 31 12.83 4.50 4.06
C ASN A 31 12.86 5.01 2.62
N VAL A 32 12.91 6.33 2.46
CA VAL A 32 12.90 6.95 1.13
C VAL A 32 14.07 6.46 0.28
N ASN A 33 15.25 6.39 0.89
CA ASN A 33 16.44 5.96 0.15
C ASN A 33 16.31 4.54 -0.34
N ASP A 34 15.75 3.66 0.49
CA ASP A 34 15.53 2.27 0.10
C ASP A 34 14.60 2.20 -1.10
N LEU A 35 13.55 2.99 -1.10
CA LEU A 35 12.59 3.00 -2.20
C LEU A 35 13.22 3.52 -3.49
N VAL A 36 14.00 4.60 -3.39
CA VAL A 36 14.69 5.14 -4.55
C VAL A 36 15.62 4.09 -5.15
N ALA A 37 16.36 3.38 -4.29
CA ALA A 37 17.28 2.35 -4.74
C ALA A 37 16.53 1.20 -5.41
N GLN A 38 15.43 0.74 -4.81
CA GLN A 38 14.65 -0.36 -5.38
C GLN A 38 14.00 0.01 -6.69
N MET A 39 13.70 1.28 -6.88
CA MET A 39 13.11 1.76 -8.11
C MET A 39 14.17 2.18 -9.13
N GLU A 40 15.41 1.85 -8.84
CA GLU A 40 16.54 1.98 -9.78
C GLU A 40 16.74 3.42 -10.26
N GLY A 41 16.47 4.38 -9.40
CA GLY A 41 16.66 5.78 -9.75
C GLY A 41 15.67 6.34 -10.74
N ARG A 42 14.63 5.58 -11.10
CA ARG A 42 13.59 6.10 -12.00
C ARG A 42 12.82 7.25 -11.37
N VAL A 43 12.85 7.32 -10.05
CA VAL A 43 12.17 8.37 -9.29
C VAL A 43 13.17 8.91 -8.29
N ASN A 44 13.21 10.23 -8.12
CA ASN A 44 14.14 10.83 -7.18
C ASN A 44 13.52 10.93 -5.78
N GLN A 45 14.35 11.29 -4.80
CA GLN A 45 13.92 11.37 -3.40
C GLN A 45 12.75 12.32 -3.18
N PRO A 46 12.76 13.55 -3.70
CA PRO A 46 11.63 14.45 -3.45
C PRO A 46 10.32 13.91 -3.99
N THR A 47 10.36 13.23 -5.11
CA THR A 47 9.16 12.64 -5.70
C THR A 47 8.64 11.50 -4.84
N VAL A 48 9.52 10.62 -4.39
CA VAL A 48 9.12 9.52 -3.51
C VAL A 48 8.55 10.08 -2.20
N SER A 49 9.22 11.09 -1.63
CA SER A 49 8.73 11.72 -0.40
C SER A 49 7.34 12.30 -0.59
N HIS A 50 7.11 12.94 -1.73
CA HIS A 50 5.81 13.51 -2.04
C HIS A 50 4.72 12.42 -2.11
N HIS A 51 5.03 11.32 -2.77
CA HIS A 51 4.07 10.22 -2.87
C HIS A 51 3.81 9.58 -1.52
N LEU A 52 4.85 9.42 -0.71
CA LEU A 52 4.68 8.87 0.64
C LEU A 52 3.79 9.77 1.50
N LYS A 53 3.95 11.08 1.35
CA LYS A 53 3.11 12.01 2.08
C LYS A 53 1.65 11.85 1.69
N LYS A 54 1.38 11.68 0.39
CA LYS A 54 0.01 11.46 -0.08
C LYS A 54 -0.56 10.16 0.49
N LEU A 55 0.24 9.12 0.52
CA LEU A 55 -0.20 7.85 1.10
C LEU A 55 -0.44 7.97 2.60
N GLU A 56 0.41 8.73 3.27
CA GLU A 56 0.27 8.96 4.71
C GLU A 56 -1.01 9.73 5.01
N GLU A 57 -1.31 10.74 4.21
CA GLU A 57 -2.54 11.54 4.37
C GLU A 57 -3.78 10.69 4.19
N ALA A 58 -3.71 9.70 3.33
CA ALA A 58 -4.82 8.78 3.11
C ALA A 58 -4.87 7.67 4.15
N GLY A 59 -3.89 7.61 5.05
CA GLY A 59 -3.84 6.59 6.08
C GLY A 59 -3.40 5.22 5.59
N LEU A 60 -2.81 5.15 4.40
CA LEU A 60 -2.46 3.88 3.78
C LEU A 60 -1.09 3.37 4.16
N VAL A 61 -0.28 4.18 4.81
CA VAL A 61 1.03 3.75 5.30
C VAL A 61 1.18 4.11 6.76
N ASP A 62 1.91 3.27 7.47
CA ASP A 62 2.34 3.56 8.83
C ASP A 62 3.76 4.09 8.77
N VAL A 63 4.10 4.93 9.73
CA VAL A 63 5.39 5.58 9.79
C VAL A 63 6.05 5.27 11.12
N ARG A 64 7.35 4.98 11.07
CA ARG A 64 8.15 4.74 12.27
C ARG A 64 9.41 5.58 12.16
N GLN A 65 9.69 6.34 13.20
CA GLN A 65 10.88 7.17 13.25
C GLN A 65 11.98 6.43 14.02
N GLU A 66 13.14 6.28 13.40
CA GLU A 66 14.30 5.69 14.07
C GLU A 66 15.51 6.56 13.80
N GLY A 67 15.93 7.31 14.83
CA GLY A 67 17.00 8.27 14.67
C GLY A 67 16.59 9.36 13.71
N ARG A 68 17.38 9.53 12.65
CA ARG A 68 17.07 10.53 11.64
C ARG A 68 16.32 9.96 10.44
N TYR A 69 15.94 8.69 10.49
CA TYR A 69 15.28 8.04 9.36
C TYR A 69 13.82 7.78 9.68
N ARG A 70 12.98 7.95 8.67
CA ARG A 70 11.58 7.58 8.77
C ARG A 70 11.37 6.36 7.89
N PHE A 71 10.81 5.32 8.49
CA PHE A 71 10.48 4.08 7.80
C PHE A 71 8.99 4.00 7.59
N TYR A 72 8.61 3.46 6.46
CA TYR A 72 7.21 3.36 6.05
C TYR A 72 6.87 1.92 5.75
N THR A 73 5.64 1.55 6.04
CA THR A 73 5.11 0.25 5.63
C THR A 73 3.65 0.41 5.27
N LEU A 74 3.15 -0.47 4.41
CA LEU A 74 1.75 -0.42 4.00
C LEU A 74 0.87 -0.84 5.16
N ASN A 75 -0.17 -0.06 5.41
CA ASN A 75 -1.18 -0.41 6.42
C ASN A 75 -2.24 -1.25 5.74
N GLN A 76 -2.06 -2.56 5.80
CA GLN A 76 -2.95 -3.49 5.10
C GLN A 76 -4.35 -3.48 5.68
N ALA A 77 -4.46 -3.31 6.99
CA ALA A 77 -5.77 -3.25 7.65
C ALA A 77 -6.58 -2.05 7.14
N ARG A 78 -5.93 -0.89 7.06
CA ARG A 78 -6.59 0.30 6.57
C ARG A 78 -6.98 0.16 5.11
N LEU A 79 -6.09 -0.42 4.31
CA LEU A 79 -6.39 -0.68 2.92
C LEU A 79 -7.64 -1.55 2.79
N THR A 80 -7.72 -2.61 3.58
CA THR A 80 -8.87 -3.51 3.57
C THR A 80 -10.16 -2.78 3.94
N VAL A 81 -10.09 -1.93 4.97
CA VAL A 81 -11.25 -1.15 5.40
C VAL A 81 -11.71 -0.20 4.29
N CYS A 82 -10.76 0.47 3.62
CA CYS A 82 -11.10 1.40 2.56
C CYS A 82 -11.71 0.68 1.37
N CYS A 83 -11.17 -0.47 0.99
CA CYS A 83 -11.72 -1.28 -0.09
C CYS A 83 -13.12 -1.76 0.27
N GLY A 84 -13.31 -2.20 1.52
CA GLY A 84 -14.60 -2.64 2.00
C GLY A 84 -15.65 -1.55 1.94
N ALA A 85 -15.24 -0.31 2.27
CA ALA A 85 -16.15 0.82 2.20
C ALA A 85 -16.62 1.08 0.77
N LEU A 86 -15.71 0.94 -0.21
CA LEU A 86 -16.09 1.10 -1.60
C LEU A 86 -17.05 0.00 -2.04
N VAL A 87 -16.77 -1.23 -1.65
CA VAL A 87 -17.66 -2.35 -1.98
C VAL A 87 -19.04 -2.13 -1.37
N THR A 88 -19.10 -1.72 -0.12
CA THR A 88 -20.38 -1.48 0.55
C THR A 88 -21.17 -0.38 -0.15
N THR A 89 -20.46 0.65 -0.64
CA THR A 89 -21.11 1.78 -1.31
C THR A 89 -21.60 1.43 -2.71
N PHE A 90 -20.78 0.74 -3.49
CA PHE A 90 -21.04 0.56 -4.92
C PHE A 90 -21.55 -0.83 -5.28
N ALA A 91 -21.30 -1.80 -4.43
CA ALA A 91 -21.72 -3.16 -4.68
C ALA A 91 -22.28 -3.78 -3.41
N PRO A 92 -23.36 -3.18 -2.85
CA PRO A 92 -23.86 -3.62 -1.53
C PRO A 92 -24.43 -5.03 -1.55
N GLU A 93 -24.70 -5.59 -2.72
CA GLU A 93 -25.23 -6.94 -2.82
C GLU A 93 -24.17 -8.01 -2.67
N TYR A 94 -22.90 -7.62 -2.72
CA TYR A 94 -21.81 -8.57 -2.53
C TYR A 94 -21.34 -8.50 -1.08
N GLU A 95 -21.11 -9.68 -0.51
CA GLU A 95 -20.58 -9.78 0.83
C GLU A 95 -19.06 -9.86 0.77
N ALA A 96 -18.44 -9.47 1.87
CA ALA A 96 -16.98 -9.54 1.96
C ALA A 96 -16.47 -10.96 1.73
N ASN A 97 -17.23 -11.96 2.16
CA ASN A 97 -16.88 -13.35 1.95
C ASN A 97 -16.78 -13.71 0.48
N SER A 98 -17.67 -13.15 -0.34
CA SER A 98 -17.67 -13.42 -1.76
C SER A 98 -16.38 -12.90 -2.40
N LEU A 99 -15.93 -11.74 -2.00
CA LEU A 99 -14.68 -11.18 -2.50
C LEU A 99 -13.49 -12.03 -2.10
N ILE A 100 -13.47 -12.48 -0.87
CA ILE A 100 -12.38 -13.32 -0.38
C ILE A 100 -12.35 -14.63 -1.16
N SER A 101 -13.51 -15.20 -1.41
CA SER A 101 -13.59 -16.45 -2.17
C SER A 101 -13.07 -16.28 -3.58
N LEU A 102 -13.42 -15.17 -4.22
CA LEU A 102 -12.94 -14.91 -5.58
C LEU A 102 -11.43 -14.75 -5.60
N SER A 103 -10.88 -14.05 -4.63
CA SER A 103 -9.45 -13.88 -4.54
C SER A 103 -8.73 -15.19 -4.36
N ALA A 104 -9.30 -16.08 -3.57
CA ALA A 104 -8.68 -17.37 -3.29
C ALA A 104 -8.66 -18.27 -4.53
N GLN A 105 -9.56 -18.02 -5.47
CA GLN A 105 -9.65 -18.85 -6.68
C GLN A 105 -8.71 -18.38 -7.77
N GLN A 106 -8.13 -17.21 -7.65
CA GLN A 106 -7.25 -16.67 -8.67
C GLN A 106 -5.80 -17.03 -8.38
N PRO A 107 -5.03 -17.31 -9.41
CA PRO A 107 -3.62 -17.66 -9.21
C PRO A 107 -2.76 -16.44 -8.94
N LEU A 108 -3.19 -15.63 -8.02
CA LEU A 108 -2.46 -14.42 -7.65
C LEU A 108 -1.24 -14.71 -6.82
N THR A 109 -1.15 -15.93 -6.35
CA THR A 109 -0.03 -16.35 -5.54
C THR A 109 1.30 -16.17 -6.24
N VAL A 110 1.29 -16.18 -7.56
CA VAL A 110 2.50 -15.98 -8.32
C VAL A 110 3.12 -14.63 -8.04
N GLN A 111 2.27 -13.63 -7.93
CA GLN A 111 2.76 -12.28 -7.67
C GLN A 111 3.23 -12.11 -6.24
N THR A 112 2.62 -12.86 -5.35
CA THR A 112 2.98 -12.80 -3.96
C THR A 112 4.39 -13.28 -3.71
N GLU A 113 4.84 -14.22 -4.51
CA GLU A 113 6.17 -14.76 -4.32
C GLU A 113 7.25 -13.71 -4.51
N SER A 114 7.10 -12.88 -5.52
CA SER A 114 8.12 -11.87 -5.75
C SER A 114 8.12 -10.81 -4.65
N ASP A 115 6.95 -10.48 -4.17
CA ASP A 115 6.86 -9.52 -3.08
C ASP A 115 7.44 -10.09 -1.79
N ALA A 116 7.18 -11.34 -1.54
CA ALA A 116 7.67 -11.98 -0.34
C ALA A 116 9.19 -11.96 -0.27
N ARG A 117 9.85 -12.13 -1.40
CA ARG A 117 11.30 -12.11 -1.41
C ARG A 117 11.86 -10.76 -1.00
N GLY A 118 11.23 -9.70 -1.44
CA GLY A 118 11.66 -8.37 -1.06
C GLY A 118 11.50 -8.13 0.42
N CYS A 119 10.46 -8.68 0.99
CA CYS A 119 10.16 -8.46 2.40
C CYS A 119 11.04 -9.29 3.32
N THR A 120 11.40 -10.48 2.89
CA THR A 120 12.18 -11.37 3.74
C THR A 120 13.58 -10.86 4.00
N LEU A 121 14.02 -9.92 3.21
CA LEU A 121 15.34 -9.34 3.41
C LEU A 121 15.36 -8.33 4.53
N THR A 122 14.24 -8.05 5.12
CA THR A 122 14.10 -7.05 6.17
C THR A 122 13.85 -7.75 7.49
N PRO A 123 14.87 -8.11 8.20
CA PRO A 123 14.72 -8.79 9.49
C PRO A 123 14.22 -7.88 10.59
#